data_cfc287091a59e266ed7d177e662c88f0
#
_entry.id   cfc287091a59e266ed7d177e662c88f0
#
_cell.length_a   1.000
_cell.length_b   1.000
_cell.length_c   1.000
_cell.angle_alpha   90.00
_cell.angle_beta   90.00
_cell.angle_gamma   90.00
#
_symmetry.space_group_name_H-M   'P 1'
#
loop_
_entity.id
_entity.type
_entity.pdbx_description
1 polymer ?
#
loop_
_entity_poly.entity_id
_entity_poly.type
_entity_poly.pdbx_seq_one_letter_code
_entity_poly.pdbx_strand_id
1 'polypeptide(L)'
;MTIVQIENLTFSFSRKQDPVINDFSFSMKKGEIVGILGQSGSGKSTLLRLISGLEMPIKGMIKIAEMTVVDEGLFIQPENRGVGMVFQDYALFPHMTVKDNILFGLSRMPRKDRKQRVDEMLELVQMEQFVRRYPHELSGGQQQRIALARALAPKPNILLMDEPFSNLDADLKESIREELGVILRKANMSCIVVTHDRNDVEAICDYSIVMGPSNQTNDSNRKRMQHG
;
A
#
# COMPACT_ATOMS: atom_id res chain seq x y z
N MET A 1 -3.57 -16.32 -10.60
CA MET A 1 -2.15 -16.14 -10.31
C MET A 1 -2.04 -15.46 -8.94
N THR A 2 -1.27 -16.01 -8.01
CA THR A 2 -1.00 -15.41 -6.69
C THR A 2 -0.03 -14.24 -6.85
N ILE A 3 -0.34 -13.07 -6.26
CA ILE A 3 0.52 -11.89 -6.34
C ILE A 3 1.33 -11.69 -5.04
N VAL A 4 0.78 -12.08 -3.89
CA VAL A 4 1.47 -12.10 -2.61
C VAL A 4 1.24 -13.43 -1.93
N GLN A 5 2.31 -14.03 -1.42
CA GLN A 5 2.28 -15.22 -0.58
C GLN A 5 3.20 -14.98 0.62
N ILE A 6 2.66 -15.16 1.80
CA ILE A 6 3.37 -15.04 3.08
C ILE A 6 3.17 -16.34 3.84
N GLU A 7 4.25 -16.94 4.35
CA GLU A 7 4.21 -18.18 5.10
C GLU A 7 5.00 -18.06 6.40
N ASN A 8 4.35 -18.38 7.50
CA ASN A 8 4.91 -18.50 8.85
C ASN A 8 5.74 -17.29 9.29
N LEU A 9 5.32 -16.07 8.87
CA LEU A 9 6.05 -14.83 9.10
C LEU A 9 6.02 -14.47 10.58
N THR A 10 7.20 -14.23 11.16
CA THR A 10 7.36 -13.84 12.55
C THR A 10 8.29 -12.65 12.66
N PHE A 11 7.88 -11.63 13.42
CA PHE A 11 8.66 -10.41 13.63
C PHE A 11 8.51 -9.88 15.06
N SER A 12 9.61 -9.40 15.61
CA SER A 12 9.67 -8.65 16.86
C SER A 12 10.68 -7.52 16.74
N PHE A 13 10.38 -6.34 17.30
CA PHE A 13 11.32 -5.22 17.35
C PHE A 13 12.52 -5.48 18.27
N SER A 14 12.38 -6.41 19.21
CA SER A 14 13.45 -6.82 20.13
C SER A 14 13.34 -8.30 20.44
N ARG A 15 14.49 -8.99 20.57
CA ARG A 15 14.54 -10.41 20.96
C ARG A 15 13.95 -10.71 22.35
N LYS A 16 13.75 -9.66 23.17
CA LYS A 16 13.24 -9.77 24.54
C LYS A 16 11.74 -9.47 24.65
N GLN A 17 11.09 -9.11 23.54
CA GLN A 17 9.67 -8.77 23.49
C GLN A 17 8.90 -9.86 22.76
N ASP A 18 7.62 -10.00 23.10
CA ASP A 18 6.71 -10.88 22.36
C ASP A 18 6.64 -10.44 20.89
N PRO A 19 6.50 -11.39 19.96
CA PRO A 19 6.39 -11.07 18.55
C PRO A 19 5.19 -10.17 18.25
N VAL A 20 5.44 -9.09 17.51
CA VAL A 20 4.38 -8.21 16.98
C VAL A 20 3.63 -8.91 15.83
N ILE A 21 4.33 -9.73 15.05
CA ILE A 21 3.77 -10.64 14.05
C ILE A 21 4.22 -12.06 14.47
N ASN A 22 3.28 -12.98 14.61
CA ASN A 22 3.58 -14.34 15.04
C ASN A 22 2.89 -15.37 14.15
N ASP A 23 3.69 -16.15 13.43
CA ASP A 23 3.25 -17.25 12.56
C ASP A 23 2.17 -16.84 11.55
N PHE A 24 2.31 -15.64 10.99
CA PHE A 24 1.33 -15.07 10.08
C PHE A 24 1.49 -15.65 8.68
N SER A 25 0.40 -16.19 8.13
CA SER A 25 0.35 -16.70 6.77
C SER A 25 -0.83 -16.08 6.01
N PHE A 26 -0.59 -15.69 4.76
CA PHE A 26 -1.56 -14.98 3.95
C PHE A 26 -1.25 -15.12 2.47
N SER A 27 -2.29 -15.17 1.64
CA SER A 27 -2.12 -15.12 0.19
C SER A 27 -3.23 -14.30 -0.48
N MET A 28 -2.90 -13.57 -1.56
CA MET A 28 -3.85 -12.85 -2.40
C MET A 28 -3.57 -13.06 -3.88
N LYS A 29 -4.61 -12.94 -4.69
CA LYS A 29 -4.52 -13.07 -6.14
C LYS A 29 -4.24 -11.72 -6.80
N LYS A 30 -3.70 -11.76 -8.02
CA LYS A 30 -3.49 -10.57 -8.84
C LYS A 30 -4.83 -9.88 -9.13
N GLY A 31 -4.84 -8.55 -9.01
CA GLY A 31 -6.01 -7.70 -9.25
C GLY A 31 -6.95 -7.56 -8.05
N GLU A 32 -6.74 -8.32 -6.95
CA GLU A 32 -7.54 -8.16 -5.73
C GLU A 32 -7.10 -6.92 -4.94
N ILE A 33 -8.08 -6.26 -4.31
CA ILE A 33 -7.88 -5.21 -3.31
C ILE A 33 -8.29 -5.80 -1.95
N VAL A 34 -7.35 -5.95 -1.04
CA VAL A 34 -7.55 -6.64 0.24
C VAL A 34 -7.41 -5.68 1.41
N GLY A 35 -8.41 -5.66 2.27
CA GLY A 35 -8.39 -4.92 3.53
C GLY A 35 -7.80 -5.75 4.66
N ILE A 36 -6.92 -5.15 5.48
CA ILE A 36 -6.46 -5.72 6.74
C ILE A 36 -6.97 -4.83 7.87
N LEU A 37 -7.99 -5.33 8.57
CA LEU A 37 -8.60 -4.66 9.71
C LEU A 37 -7.92 -5.06 11.01
N GLY A 38 -7.86 -4.14 11.97
CA GLY A 38 -7.37 -4.43 13.32
C GLY A 38 -7.26 -3.17 14.15
N GLN A 39 -7.19 -3.34 15.46
CA GLN A 39 -6.99 -2.24 16.40
C GLN A 39 -5.61 -1.58 16.20
N SER A 40 -5.44 -0.35 16.72
CA SER A 40 -4.13 0.29 16.77
C SER A 40 -3.14 -0.61 17.55
N GLY A 41 -1.92 -0.75 17.05
CA GLY A 41 -0.92 -1.63 17.65
C GLY A 41 -1.02 -3.12 17.29
N SER A 42 -1.99 -3.55 16.48
CA SER A 42 -2.11 -4.97 16.08
C SER A 42 -1.06 -5.44 15.06
N GLY A 43 -0.11 -4.59 14.66
CA GLY A 43 0.98 -4.97 13.74
C GLY A 43 0.69 -4.73 12.25
N LYS A 44 -0.42 -4.10 11.87
CA LYS A 44 -0.80 -3.86 10.46
C LYS A 44 0.28 -3.10 9.66
N SER A 45 0.70 -1.94 10.16
CA SER A 45 1.77 -1.15 9.51
C SER A 45 3.11 -1.89 9.50
N THR A 46 3.38 -2.70 10.55
CA THR A 46 4.55 -3.56 10.61
C THR A 46 4.51 -4.62 9.50
N LEU A 47 3.35 -5.22 9.26
CA LEU A 47 3.19 -6.18 8.16
C LEU A 47 3.47 -5.52 6.79
N LEU A 48 2.97 -4.31 6.55
CA LEU A 48 3.29 -3.57 5.32
C LEU A 48 4.79 -3.28 5.20
N ARG A 49 5.47 -2.93 6.30
CA ARG A 49 6.92 -2.69 6.31
C ARG A 49 7.71 -3.97 6.01
N LEU A 50 7.26 -5.12 6.50
CA LEU A 50 7.86 -6.42 6.19
C LEU A 50 7.69 -6.78 4.69
N ILE A 51 6.50 -6.59 4.13
CA ILE A 51 6.24 -6.85 2.71
C ILE A 51 7.05 -5.90 1.82
N SER A 52 7.12 -4.61 2.17
CA SER A 52 7.89 -3.61 1.42
C SER A 52 9.41 -3.74 1.59
N GLY A 53 9.89 -4.44 2.63
CA GLY A 53 11.31 -4.60 2.92
C GLY A 53 11.92 -3.50 3.78
N LEU A 54 11.10 -2.67 4.39
CA LEU A 54 11.54 -1.66 5.36
C LEU A 54 11.87 -2.27 6.73
N GLU A 55 11.40 -3.50 6.98
CA GLU A 55 11.74 -4.30 8.16
C GLU A 55 12.13 -5.72 7.71
N MET A 56 12.99 -6.37 8.51
CA MET A 56 13.45 -7.73 8.26
C MET A 56 12.80 -8.69 9.26
N PRO A 57 12.08 -9.74 8.83
CA PRO A 57 11.47 -10.69 9.74
C PRO A 57 12.52 -11.59 10.41
N ILE A 58 12.13 -12.19 11.53
CA ILE A 58 12.96 -13.20 12.25
C ILE A 58 12.93 -14.52 11.47
N LYS A 59 11.74 -14.91 10.97
CA LYS A 59 11.54 -16.12 10.16
C LYS A 59 10.32 -15.96 9.26
N GLY A 60 10.19 -16.86 8.32
CA GLY A 60 9.09 -16.96 7.39
C GLY A 60 9.49 -16.58 5.97
N MET A 61 8.58 -16.77 5.03
CA MET A 61 8.79 -16.53 3.62
C MET A 61 7.82 -15.45 3.12
N ILE A 62 8.31 -14.56 2.26
CA ILE A 62 7.48 -13.62 1.51
C ILE A 62 7.81 -13.75 0.02
N LYS A 63 6.78 -13.97 -0.79
CA LYS A 63 6.85 -14.00 -2.26
C LYS A 63 5.94 -12.92 -2.85
N ILE A 64 6.46 -12.16 -3.79
CA ILE A 64 5.73 -11.10 -4.50
C ILE A 64 5.83 -11.39 -5.99
N ALA A 65 4.70 -11.55 -6.66
CA ALA A 65 4.61 -12.08 -8.01
C ALA A 65 5.32 -13.45 -8.08
N GLU A 66 6.28 -13.60 -8.98
CA GLU A 66 7.07 -14.84 -9.12
C GLU A 66 8.39 -14.83 -8.31
N MET A 67 8.66 -13.74 -7.56
CA MET A 67 9.92 -13.55 -6.87
C MET A 67 9.80 -13.77 -5.37
N THR A 68 10.60 -14.68 -4.81
CA THR A 68 10.81 -14.75 -3.36
C THR A 68 11.65 -13.57 -2.92
N VAL A 69 11.12 -12.74 -2.02
CA VAL A 69 11.77 -11.52 -1.53
C VAL A 69 12.33 -11.67 -0.12
N VAL A 70 11.82 -12.65 0.63
CA VAL A 70 12.32 -13.06 1.96
C VAL A 70 12.23 -14.56 2.06
N ASP A 71 13.31 -15.19 2.53
CA ASP A 71 13.39 -16.59 2.90
C ASP A 71 14.62 -16.81 3.81
N GLU A 72 14.91 -18.05 4.24
CA GLU A 72 16.13 -18.35 5.00
C GLU A 72 17.39 -17.88 4.25
N GLY A 73 18.05 -16.83 4.78
CA GLY A 73 19.25 -16.27 4.18
C GLY A 73 19.02 -15.32 2.99
N LEU A 74 17.78 -15.10 2.55
CA LEU A 74 17.43 -14.19 1.46
C LEU A 74 16.66 -12.99 1.98
N PHE A 75 17.15 -11.77 1.70
CA PHE A 75 16.42 -10.51 1.92
C PHE A 75 16.67 -9.56 0.76
N ILE A 76 15.63 -9.37 -0.07
CA ILE A 76 15.67 -8.42 -1.19
C ILE A 76 15.38 -7.02 -0.66
N GLN A 77 16.20 -6.04 -1.04
CA GLN A 77 16.04 -4.65 -0.64
C GLN A 77 14.74 -4.04 -1.20
N PRO A 78 14.13 -3.06 -0.51
CA PRO A 78 12.83 -2.47 -0.87
C PRO A 78 12.70 -2.07 -2.33
N GLU A 79 13.71 -1.39 -2.85
CA GLU A 79 13.73 -0.85 -4.21
C GLU A 79 13.73 -1.93 -5.30
N ASN A 80 13.98 -3.19 -4.95
CA ASN A 80 14.02 -4.33 -5.88
C ASN A 80 12.79 -5.25 -5.76
N ARG A 81 11.84 -4.97 -4.84
CA ARG A 81 10.66 -5.81 -4.60
C ARG A 81 9.50 -5.55 -5.56
N GLY A 82 9.53 -4.44 -6.29
CA GLY A 82 8.41 -4.04 -7.14
C GLY A 82 7.16 -3.67 -6.34
N VAL A 83 7.32 -3.06 -5.18
CA VAL A 83 6.25 -2.64 -4.26
C VAL A 83 6.11 -1.13 -4.29
N GLY A 84 4.89 -0.63 -4.46
CA GLY A 84 4.54 0.77 -4.20
C GLY A 84 3.98 0.92 -2.80
N MET A 85 4.26 2.04 -2.13
CA MET A 85 3.74 2.30 -0.79
C MET A 85 3.22 3.72 -0.65
N VAL A 86 2.01 3.85 -0.07
CA VAL A 86 1.42 5.11 0.37
C VAL A 86 1.38 5.07 1.89
N PHE A 87 2.08 6.01 2.52
CA PHE A 87 2.17 6.15 3.96
C PHE A 87 1.00 6.97 4.52
N GLN A 88 0.72 6.83 5.79
CA GLN A 88 -0.36 7.52 6.49
C GLN A 88 -0.27 9.06 6.38
N ASP A 89 0.96 9.62 6.41
CA ASP A 89 1.25 11.05 6.26
C ASP A 89 1.52 11.45 4.80
N TYR A 90 1.19 10.54 3.84
CA TYR A 90 1.45 10.67 2.41
C TYR A 90 2.94 10.76 2.04
N ALA A 91 3.82 11.12 2.96
CA ALA A 91 5.27 11.26 2.82
C ALA A 91 5.69 12.00 1.53
N LEU A 92 4.94 13.04 1.14
CA LEU A 92 5.32 13.88 0.01
C LEU A 92 6.54 14.73 0.36
N PHE A 93 7.44 14.92 -0.59
CA PHE A 93 8.59 15.78 -0.42
C PHE A 93 8.14 17.25 -0.45
N PRO A 94 8.19 17.99 0.67
CA PRO A 94 7.57 19.32 0.78
C PRO A 94 8.27 20.39 -0.07
N HIS A 95 9.52 20.16 -0.43
CA HIS A 95 10.35 21.04 -1.26
C HIS A 95 10.28 20.71 -2.75
N MET A 96 9.50 19.72 -3.15
CA MET A 96 9.29 19.29 -4.53
C MET A 96 7.88 19.64 -4.99
N THR A 97 7.76 20.01 -6.27
CA THR A 97 6.45 20.18 -6.89
C THR A 97 5.71 18.86 -7.03
N VAL A 98 4.42 18.91 -7.36
CA VAL A 98 3.61 17.71 -7.72
C VAL A 98 4.32 16.89 -8.78
N LYS A 99 4.77 17.51 -9.86
CA LYS A 99 5.52 16.85 -10.92
C LYS A 99 6.79 16.16 -10.40
N ASP A 100 7.57 16.85 -9.58
CA ASP A 100 8.85 16.36 -9.11
C ASP A 100 8.67 15.21 -8.09
N ASN A 101 7.61 15.26 -7.29
CA ASN A 101 7.22 14.16 -6.42
C ASN A 101 6.94 12.87 -7.23
N ILE A 102 6.20 12.97 -8.34
CA ILE A 102 5.93 11.81 -9.21
C ILE A 102 7.21 11.37 -9.93
N LEU A 103 8.01 12.31 -10.44
CA LEU A 103 9.28 12.03 -11.12
C LEU A 103 10.29 11.29 -10.22
N PHE A 104 10.27 11.55 -8.92
CA PHE A 104 11.16 10.89 -7.96
C PHE A 104 11.03 9.36 -8.03
N GLY A 105 9.81 8.82 -8.13
CA GLY A 105 9.56 7.39 -8.29
C GLY A 105 10.08 6.81 -9.61
N LEU A 106 10.40 7.65 -10.60
CA LEU A 106 10.78 7.23 -11.94
C LEU A 106 12.31 7.19 -12.20
N SER A 107 13.12 7.23 -11.15
CA SER A 107 14.58 7.29 -11.26
C SER A 107 15.20 6.16 -12.13
N ARG A 108 14.57 4.98 -12.15
CA ARG A 108 14.99 3.80 -12.92
C ARG A 108 14.41 3.75 -14.34
N MET A 109 13.42 4.60 -14.66
CA MET A 109 12.82 4.68 -15.99
C MET A 109 13.72 5.50 -16.94
N PRO A 110 13.83 5.14 -18.23
CA PRO A 110 14.54 5.95 -19.22
C PRO A 110 14.04 7.38 -19.27
N ARG A 111 14.93 8.37 -19.33
CA ARG A 111 14.58 9.81 -19.27
C ARG A 111 13.52 10.22 -20.29
N LYS A 112 13.58 9.62 -21.51
CA LYS A 112 12.64 9.93 -22.61
C LYS A 112 11.20 9.57 -22.27
N ASP A 113 10.97 8.55 -21.40
CA ASP A 113 9.64 8.02 -21.11
C ASP A 113 9.03 8.66 -19.83
N ARG A 114 9.88 9.33 -19.00
CA ARG A 114 9.44 9.88 -17.70
C ARG A 114 8.38 10.95 -17.82
N LYS A 115 8.52 11.84 -18.82
CA LYS A 115 7.54 12.94 -19.01
C LYS A 115 6.16 12.37 -19.30
N GLN A 116 6.07 11.48 -20.29
CA GLN A 116 4.80 10.83 -20.65
C GLN A 116 4.21 10.11 -19.44
N ARG A 117 5.04 9.39 -18.66
CA ARG A 117 4.55 8.68 -17.47
C ARG A 117 4.03 9.60 -16.38
N VAL A 118 4.62 10.77 -16.18
CA VAL A 118 4.10 11.79 -15.26
C VAL A 118 2.75 12.29 -15.75
N ASP A 119 2.61 12.61 -17.04
CA ASP A 119 1.37 13.10 -17.63
C ASP A 119 0.25 12.03 -17.49
N GLU A 120 0.54 10.74 -17.76
CA GLU A 120 -0.37 9.61 -17.54
C GLU A 120 -0.83 9.51 -16.07
N MET A 121 0.09 9.70 -15.11
CA MET A 121 -0.25 9.62 -13.70
C MET A 121 -1.10 10.80 -13.24
N LEU A 122 -0.81 12.01 -13.72
CA LEU A 122 -1.61 13.20 -13.41
C LEU A 122 -3.03 13.06 -13.94
N GLU A 123 -3.19 12.58 -15.18
CA GLU A 123 -4.49 12.29 -15.78
C GLU A 123 -5.26 11.23 -14.97
N LEU A 124 -4.59 10.11 -14.59
CA LEU A 124 -5.20 9.04 -13.82
C LEU A 124 -5.80 9.54 -12.50
N VAL A 125 -5.11 10.46 -11.81
CA VAL A 125 -5.54 11.01 -10.52
C VAL A 125 -6.25 12.37 -10.65
N GLN A 126 -6.47 12.88 -11.87
CA GLN A 126 -7.14 14.16 -12.18
C GLN A 126 -6.47 15.39 -11.50
N MET A 127 -5.14 15.47 -11.63
CA MET A 127 -4.33 16.49 -10.97
C MET A 127 -3.46 17.32 -11.93
N GLU A 128 -3.79 17.34 -13.25
CA GLU A 128 -3.01 17.99 -14.30
C GLU A 128 -2.82 19.51 -14.04
N GLN A 129 -3.87 20.16 -13.54
CA GLN A 129 -3.85 21.60 -13.24
C GLN A 129 -2.95 21.99 -12.07
N PHE A 130 -2.54 20.99 -11.22
CA PHE A 130 -1.73 21.22 -10.03
C PHE A 130 -0.25 20.88 -10.23
N VAL A 131 0.18 20.58 -11.43
CA VAL A 131 1.51 20.06 -11.80
C VAL A 131 2.70 20.84 -11.20
N ARG A 132 2.54 22.17 -11.03
CA ARG A 132 3.58 23.08 -10.51
C ARG A 132 3.42 23.41 -9.04
N ARG A 133 2.34 22.96 -8.38
CA ARG A 133 2.09 23.23 -6.97
C ARG A 133 2.98 22.39 -6.06
N TYR A 134 3.20 22.90 -4.86
CA TYR A 134 3.88 22.20 -3.77
C TYR A 134 2.86 21.51 -2.85
N PRO A 135 3.26 20.50 -2.07
CA PRO A 135 2.33 19.79 -1.17
C PRO A 135 1.54 20.70 -0.22
N HIS A 136 2.15 21.74 0.33
CA HIS A 136 1.49 22.69 1.23
C HIS A 136 0.41 23.56 0.57
N GLU A 137 0.33 23.58 -0.75
CA GLU A 137 -0.70 24.29 -1.53
C GLU A 137 -1.88 23.38 -1.91
N LEU A 138 -1.89 22.11 -1.42
CA LEU A 138 -2.86 21.09 -1.75
C LEU A 138 -3.71 20.71 -0.53
N SER A 139 -5.00 20.39 -0.76
CA SER A 139 -5.83 19.76 0.28
C SER A 139 -5.33 18.34 0.61
N GLY A 140 -5.75 17.78 1.75
CA GLY A 140 -5.37 16.42 2.16
C GLY A 140 -5.70 15.36 1.10
N GLY A 141 -6.91 15.41 0.50
CA GLY A 141 -7.29 14.50 -0.57
C GLY A 141 -6.45 14.67 -1.85
N GLN A 142 -6.07 15.92 -2.19
CA GLN A 142 -5.16 16.17 -3.30
C GLN A 142 -3.75 15.63 -3.03
N GLN A 143 -3.24 15.80 -1.80
CA GLN A 143 -1.96 15.22 -1.39
C GLN A 143 -1.99 13.70 -1.48
N GLN A 144 -3.07 13.05 -1.05
CA GLN A 144 -3.28 11.62 -1.16
C GLN A 144 -3.23 11.14 -2.61
N ARG A 145 -3.92 11.83 -3.53
CA ARG A 145 -3.90 11.51 -4.96
C ARG A 145 -2.49 11.61 -5.55
N ILE A 146 -1.70 12.60 -5.14
CA ILE A 146 -0.30 12.72 -5.60
C ILE A 146 0.59 11.63 -5.01
N ALA A 147 0.42 11.27 -3.74
CA ALA A 147 1.13 10.14 -3.13
C ALA A 147 0.82 8.82 -3.85
N LEU A 148 -0.45 8.61 -4.21
CA LEU A 148 -0.88 7.48 -5.03
C LEU A 148 -0.23 7.49 -6.42
N ALA A 149 -0.27 8.62 -7.12
CA ALA A 149 0.36 8.78 -8.44
C ALA A 149 1.86 8.47 -8.38
N ARG A 150 2.58 8.98 -7.35
CA ARG A 150 3.99 8.70 -7.12
C ARG A 150 4.25 7.21 -6.90
N ALA A 151 3.41 6.54 -6.10
CA ALA A 151 3.54 5.11 -5.81
C ALA A 151 3.24 4.22 -7.02
N LEU A 152 2.30 4.63 -7.90
CA LEU A 152 1.91 3.92 -9.12
C LEU A 152 2.84 4.19 -10.31
N ALA A 153 3.56 5.32 -10.30
CA ALA A 153 4.39 5.73 -11.42
C ALA A 153 5.43 4.66 -11.85
N PRO A 154 6.13 3.97 -10.93
CA PRO A 154 7.09 2.92 -11.26
C PRO A 154 6.47 1.63 -11.84
N LYS A 155 5.15 1.51 -11.92
CA LYS A 155 4.41 0.29 -12.29
C LYS A 155 4.72 -0.88 -11.33
N PRO A 156 4.42 -0.72 -10.03
CA PRO A 156 4.68 -1.78 -9.06
C PRO A 156 3.81 -3.01 -9.31
N ASN A 157 4.24 -4.18 -8.81
CA ASN A 157 3.45 -5.41 -8.84
C ASN A 157 2.28 -5.36 -7.85
N ILE A 158 2.48 -4.65 -6.74
CA ILE A 158 1.49 -4.46 -5.67
C ILE A 158 1.64 -3.07 -5.05
N LEU A 159 0.51 -2.50 -4.64
CA LEU A 159 0.44 -1.27 -3.85
C LEU A 159 0.09 -1.60 -2.40
N LEU A 160 0.78 -0.98 -1.47
CA LEU A 160 0.51 -1.05 -0.04
C LEU A 160 0.03 0.32 0.44
N MET A 161 -1.05 0.38 1.20
CA MET A 161 -1.58 1.64 1.75
C MET A 161 -1.75 1.52 3.26
N ASP A 162 -1.09 2.40 4.00
CA ASP A 162 -1.11 2.46 5.45
C ASP A 162 -2.04 3.58 5.92
N GLU A 163 -3.22 3.20 6.46
CA GLU A 163 -4.25 4.12 7.00
C GLU A 163 -4.55 5.31 6.04
N PRO A 164 -4.86 5.06 4.75
CA PRO A 164 -4.84 6.11 3.73
C PRO A 164 -5.84 7.25 3.96
N PHE A 165 -6.88 7.03 4.74
CA PHE A 165 -7.94 8.03 4.98
C PHE A 165 -7.89 8.67 6.38
N SER A 166 -6.91 8.33 7.22
CA SER A 166 -6.85 8.79 8.62
C SER A 166 -6.74 10.31 8.77
N ASN A 167 -6.04 10.97 7.85
CA ASN A 167 -5.76 12.42 7.89
C ASN A 167 -6.78 13.27 7.11
N LEU A 168 -7.94 12.70 6.75
CA LEU A 168 -8.98 13.40 6.02
C LEU A 168 -10.14 13.79 6.94
N ASP A 169 -10.76 14.93 6.63
CA ASP A 169 -11.99 15.37 7.27
C ASP A 169 -13.14 14.38 7.00
N ALA A 170 -14.01 14.18 7.97
CA ALA A 170 -15.08 13.19 7.91
C ALA A 170 -15.98 13.36 6.68
N ASP A 171 -16.33 14.60 6.35
CA ASP A 171 -17.21 14.94 5.23
C ASP A 171 -16.60 14.61 3.85
N LEU A 172 -15.27 14.56 3.76
CA LEU A 172 -14.56 14.29 2.52
C LEU A 172 -14.20 12.80 2.35
N LYS A 173 -14.22 12.01 3.44
CA LYS A 173 -13.77 10.61 3.41
C LYS A 173 -14.54 9.77 2.42
N GLU A 174 -15.87 9.90 2.38
CA GLU A 174 -16.73 9.07 1.53
C GLU A 174 -16.40 9.26 0.04
N SER A 175 -16.40 10.51 -0.42
CA SER A 175 -16.05 10.84 -1.81
C SER A 175 -14.63 10.38 -2.19
N ILE A 176 -13.66 10.57 -1.29
CA ILE A 176 -12.26 10.20 -1.56
C ILE A 176 -12.08 8.67 -1.59
N ARG A 177 -12.82 7.90 -0.75
CA ARG A 177 -12.84 6.43 -0.79
C ARG A 177 -13.31 5.93 -2.16
N GLU A 178 -14.45 6.44 -2.65
CA GLU A 178 -15.01 6.07 -3.95
C GLU A 178 -14.04 6.38 -5.08
N GLU A 179 -13.49 7.59 -5.10
CA GLU A 179 -12.52 8.03 -6.10
C GLU A 179 -11.26 7.15 -6.11
N LEU A 180 -10.72 6.84 -4.92
CA LEU A 180 -9.56 5.97 -4.79
C LEU A 180 -9.86 4.57 -5.31
N GLY A 181 -11.03 4.01 -4.97
CA GLY A 181 -11.48 2.73 -5.48
C GLY A 181 -11.53 2.70 -7.01
N VAL A 182 -12.08 3.76 -7.64
CA VAL A 182 -12.12 3.91 -9.10
C VAL A 182 -10.71 3.97 -9.70
N ILE A 183 -9.80 4.74 -9.10
CA ILE A 183 -8.41 4.86 -9.58
C ILE A 183 -7.70 3.51 -9.52
N LEU A 184 -7.80 2.77 -8.41
CA LEU A 184 -7.17 1.46 -8.24
C LEU A 184 -7.68 0.43 -9.25
N ARG A 185 -8.99 0.40 -9.50
CA ARG A 185 -9.62 -0.50 -10.48
C ARG A 185 -9.23 -0.13 -11.91
N LYS A 186 -9.22 1.15 -12.27
CA LYS A 186 -8.72 1.62 -13.58
C LYS A 186 -7.25 1.26 -13.80
N ALA A 187 -6.43 1.34 -12.76
CA ALA A 187 -5.03 0.95 -12.82
C ALA A 187 -4.83 -0.58 -12.84
N ASN A 188 -5.90 -1.39 -12.68
CA ASN A 188 -5.84 -2.85 -12.52
C ASN A 188 -4.79 -3.26 -11.47
N MET A 189 -4.77 -2.54 -10.33
CA MET A 189 -3.74 -2.65 -9.31
C MET A 189 -4.15 -3.65 -8.23
N SER A 190 -3.25 -4.58 -7.91
CA SER A 190 -3.36 -5.39 -6.69
C SER A 190 -2.99 -4.52 -5.50
N CYS A 191 -3.79 -4.50 -4.44
CA CYS A 191 -3.59 -3.59 -3.32
C CYS A 191 -3.86 -4.25 -1.97
N ILE A 192 -3.02 -3.95 -0.98
CA ILE A 192 -3.30 -4.22 0.43
C ILE A 192 -3.52 -2.87 1.13
N VAL A 193 -4.67 -2.73 1.77
CA VAL A 193 -5.04 -1.55 2.55
C VAL A 193 -5.12 -1.94 4.01
N VAL A 194 -4.33 -1.33 4.87
CA VAL A 194 -4.48 -1.49 6.31
C VAL A 194 -5.23 -0.31 6.89
N THR A 195 -6.22 -0.58 7.72
CA THR A 195 -7.04 0.43 8.37
C THR A 195 -7.69 -0.14 9.64
N HIS A 196 -8.16 0.73 10.50
CA HIS A 196 -9.02 0.38 11.63
C HIS A 196 -10.50 0.71 11.34
N ASP A 197 -10.81 1.41 10.23
CA ASP A 197 -12.16 1.79 9.83
C ASP A 197 -12.75 0.75 8.86
N ARG A 198 -13.91 0.18 9.23
CA ARG A 198 -14.63 -0.77 8.38
C ARG A 198 -15.16 -0.13 7.09
N ASN A 199 -15.55 1.13 7.14
CA ASN A 199 -16.06 1.84 5.98
C ASN A 199 -15.01 1.97 4.88
N ASP A 200 -13.71 2.09 5.24
CA ASP A 200 -12.62 2.11 4.26
C ASP A 200 -12.58 0.81 3.46
N VAL A 201 -12.71 -0.31 4.17
CA VAL A 201 -12.67 -1.63 3.56
C VAL A 201 -13.91 -1.91 2.72
N GLU A 202 -15.10 -1.57 3.23
CA GLU A 202 -16.38 -1.77 2.54
C GLU A 202 -16.45 -0.97 1.23
N ALA A 203 -15.85 0.23 1.19
CA ALA A 203 -15.87 1.09 0.03
C ALA A 203 -14.95 0.60 -1.12
N ILE A 204 -13.78 0.03 -0.80
CA ILE A 204 -12.76 -0.18 -1.83
C ILE A 204 -12.25 -1.62 -1.96
N CYS A 205 -12.38 -2.47 -0.92
CA CYS A 205 -11.77 -3.80 -0.91
C CYS A 205 -12.73 -4.90 -1.39
N ASP A 206 -12.18 -5.91 -2.05
CA ASP A 206 -12.94 -7.09 -2.49
C ASP A 206 -13.25 -8.04 -1.32
N TYR A 207 -12.33 -8.09 -0.35
CA TYR A 207 -12.52 -8.79 0.92
C TYR A 207 -11.59 -8.24 2.00
N SER A 208 -11.84 -8.64 3.24
CA SER A 208 -10.97 -8.29 4.37
C SER A 208 -10.57 -9.48 5.21
N ILE A 209 -9.44 -9.31 5.88
CA ILE A 209 -8.99 -10.17 6.97
C ILE A 209 -8.86 -9.34 8.24
N VAL A 210 -9.06 -9.96 9.41
CA VAL A 210 -8.93 -9.29 10.70
C VAL A 210 -7.65 -9.75 11.37
N MET A 211 -6.81 -8.78 11.72
CA MET A 211 -5.57 -8.99 12.46
C MET A 211 -5.83 -8.75 13.96
N GLY A 212 -5.89 -9.85 14.73
CA GLY A 212 -6.15 -9.82 16.17
C GLY A 212 -4.86 -9.82 17.01
N PRO A 213 -4.99 -9.79 18.35
CA PRO A 213 -3.85 -9.74 19.27
C PRO A 213 -2.90 -10.97 19.16
N SER A 214 -3.40 -12.12 18.69
CA SER A 214 -2.59 -13.33 18.45
C SER A 214 -2.02 -13.41 17.03
N ASN A 215 -2.33 -12.42 16.16
CA ASN A 215 -1.85 -12.30 14.77
C ASN A 215 -2.00 -13.60 13.91
N GLN A 216 -2.82 -14.56 14.34
CA GLN A 216 -3.15 -15.74 13.57
C GLN A 216 -4.27 -15.38 12.59
N THR A 217 -3.96 -15.37 11.31
CA THR A 217 -5.00 -15.35 10.27
C THR A 217 -5.36 -16.80 9.93
N ASN A 218 -6.50 -17.24 10.39
CA ASN A 218 -7.14 -18.39 9.77
C ASN A 218 -7.86 -17.92 8.50
N ASP A 219 -7.83 -18.70 7.42
CA ASP A 219 -8.62 -18.44 6.18
C ASP A 219 -10.13 -18.28 6.48
N SER A 220 -10.60 -18.75 7.65
CA SER A 220 -11.94 -18.52 8.18
C SER A 220 -12.29 -17.05 8.47
N ASN A 221 -11.31 -16.15 8.52
CA ASN A 221 -11.52 -14.71 8.74
C ASN A 221 -11.67 -13.91 7.44
N ARG A 222 -11.69 -14.55 6.26
CA ARG A 222 -11.98 -13.90 4.98
C ARG A 222 -13.46 -13.53 4.88
N LYS A 223 -13.77 -12.26 4.99
CA LYS A 223 -15.12 -11.74 4.75
C LYS A 223 -15.18 -11.07 3.39
N ARG A 224 -15.87 -11.70 2.40
CA ARG A 224 -16.12 -11.07 1.09
C ARG A 224 -17.08 -9.89 1.26
N MET A 225 -16.77 -8.79 0.58
CA MET A 225 -17.65 -7.63 0.49
C MET A 225 -18.67 -7.87 -0.63
N GLN A 226 -19.94 -7.59 -0.36
CA GLN A 226 -20.97 -7.56 -1.38
C GLN A 226 -20.99 -6.13 -1.92
N HIS A 227 -20.38 -5.94 -3.08
CA HIS A 227 -20.58 -4.70 -3.83
C HIS A 227 -21.90 -4.85 -4.58
N GLY A 228 -22.95 -4.13 -4.10
CA GLY A 228 -24.26 -4.04 -4.74
C GLY A 228 -24.22 -3.21 -6.01
#